data_9dcfc95ee519d2777cfc9fe2ba5b031f
#
_entry.id   9dcfc95ee519d2777cfc9fe2ba5b031f
#
_cell.length_a   1.000
_cell.length_b   1.000
_cell.length_c   1.000
_cell.angle_alpha   90.00
_cell.angle_beta   90.00
_cell.angle_gamma   90.00
#
_symmetry.space_group_name_H-M   'P 1'
#
loop_
_entity.id
_entity.type
_entity.pdbx_description
1 polymer ?
#
loop_
_entity_poly.entity_id
_entity_poly.type
_entity_poly.pdbx_seq_one_letter_code
_entity_poly.pdbx_strand_id
1 'polypeptide(L)'
;DELGLPFERVSVTFPDTDFTPYDKSTSSSRTTFHMGKAAQIAAGQIRDQLLQIGAKALEARAEDLELRDARLQVKGAPEKYLTYPQLFRALYGDPSGSLFGSHTLRTEGGVDSATGQGKGSSFWFYSAAGAEVEVDTETGKVRVLQVASAVDVGKAIHPLQCDLQNEGSALAGLGSALFEEMRFADGQPINCTFLDYLLPSMQDHPAEFKSLLVETPHPDGPYGAKGMGEAALPPMAPAIGNAIANALNGVRVRDLPAKPDKIVAALGVSKERS
;
A
#
# COMPACT_ATOMS: atom_id res chain seq x y z
N ASP A 1 -8.77 9.22 14.58
CA ASP A 1 -10.21 8.90 14.54
C ASP A 1 -10.67 8.24 15.84
N GLU A 2 -10.11 7.08 16.24
CA GLU A 2 -10.59 6.33 17.43
C GLU A 2 -10.65 7.17 18.73
N LEU A 3 -9.77 8.15 18.87
CA LEU A 3 -9.70 9.02 20.05
C LEU A 3 -10.32 10.40 19.84
N GLY A 4 -10.93 10.67 18.68
CA GLY A 4 -11.49 11.97 18.34
C GLY A 4 -10.48 13.13 18.46
N LEU A 5 -9.19 12.84 18.20
CA LEU A 5 -8.11 13.83 18.26
C LEU A 5 -7.79 14.37 16.86
N PRO A 6 -7.46 15.66 16.74
CA PRO A 6 -6.89 16.19 15.52
C PRO A 6 -5.51 15.57 15.28
N PHE A 7 -5.16 15.37 14.00
CA PHE A 7 -3.94 14.67 13.57
C PHE A 7 -2.67 15.26 14.18
N GLU A 8 -2.60 16.58 14.31
CA GLU A 8 -1.46 17.34 14.86
C GLU A 8 -1.18 17.05 16.33
N ARG A 9 -2.14 16.43 17.03
CA ARG A 9 -2.00 16.00 18.42
C ARG A 9 -1.54 14.55 18.57
N VAL A 10 -1.30 13.87 17.48
CA VAL A 10 -0.85 12.48 17.46
C VAL A 10 0.62 12.43 17.06
N SER A 11 1.45 11.87 17.93
CA SER A 11 2.85 11.62 17.63
C SER A 11 3.08 10.13 17.42
N VAL A 12 3.89 9.80 16.43
CA VAL A 12 4.28 8.41 16.13
C VAL A 12 5.78 8.29 16.34
N THR A 13 6.19 7.36 17.19
CA THR A 13 7.60 6.99 17.31
C THR A 13 7.94 6.05 16.16
N PHE A 14 8.92 6.44 15.35
CA PHE A 14 9.43 5.59 14.28
C PHE A 14 10.09 4.32 14.86
N PRO A 15 10.21 3.26 14.04
CA PRO A 15 10.83 2.03 14.51
C PRO A 15 12.22 2.29 15.13
N ASP A 16 12.33 1.91 16.38
CA ASP A 16 13.54 2.01 17.19
C ASP A 16 13.63 0.72 18.00
N THR A 17 14.69 -0.03 17.82
CA THR A 17 14.88 -1.34 18.45
C THR A 17 14.96 -1.28 19.97
N ASP A 18 15.23 -0.11 20.56
CA ASP A 18 15.27 0.07 22.02
C ASP A 18 13.87 0.30 22.62
N PHE A 19 12.91 0.80 21.84
CA PHE A 19 11.62 1.24 22.39
C PHE A 19 10.41 0.59 21.72
N THR A 20 10.47 0.31 20.41
CA THR A 20 9.29 -0.17 19.68
C THR A 20 9.16 -1.69 19.76
N PRO A 21 7.94 -2.22 19.93
CA PRO A 21 7.72 -3.64 19.87
C PRO A 21 8.10 -4.22 18.50
N TYR A 22 8.43 -5.50 18.49
CA TYR A 22 8.72 -6.21 17.25
C TYR A 22 7.57 -6.15 16.26
N ASP A 23 7.85 -5.75 15.03
CA ASP A 23 7.02 -5.98 13.86
C ASP A 23 7.79 -6.80 12.83
N LYS A 24 7.10 -7.66 12.10
CA LYS A 24 7.72 -8.62 11.19
C LYS A 24 8.51 -7.94 10.07
N SER A 25 7.94 -7.02 9.38
CA SER A 25 8.56 -6.13 8.37
C SER A 25 7.50 -5.43 7.49
N THR A 26 7.92 -4.37 6.80
CA THR A 26 7.17 -3.77 5.70
C THR A 26 7.43 -4.56 4.42
N SER A 27 6.59 -5.57 4.15
CA SER A 27 6.65 -6.43 2.98
C SER A 27 5.26 -6.95 2.64
N SER A 28 5.06 -7.52 1.44
CA SER A 28 3.78 -8.07 1.00
C SER A 28 2.60 -7.09 1.12
N SER A 29 2.87 -5.80 1.04
CA SER A 29 1.87 -4.72 1.19
C SER A 29 1.07 -4.78 2.51
N ARG A 30 1.64 -5.31 3.58
CA ARG A 30 0.91 -5.70 4.80
C ARG A 30 0.78 -4.62 5.87
N THR A 31 1.57 -3.55 5.82
CA THR A 31 1.72 -2.62 6.96
C THR A 31 0.40 -1.96 7.32
N THR A 32 -0.31 -1.36 6.37
CA THR A 32 -1.61 -0.72 6.66
C THR A 32 -2.62 -1.73 7.23
N PHE A 33 -2.70 -2.93 6.67
CA PHE A 33 -3.63 -3.95 7.13
C PHE A 33 -3.31 -4.43 8.55
N HIS A 34 -2.07 -4.84 8.81
CA HIS A 34 -1.69 -5.46 10.09
C HIS A 34 -1.40 -4.42 11.18
N MET A 35 -0.49 -3.48 10.93
CA MET A 35 -0.13 -2.45 11.90
C MET A 35 -1.27 -1.47 12.14
N GLY A 36 -1.96 -1.07 11.06
CA GLY A 36 -3.14 -0.21 11.17
C GLY A 36 -4.23 -0.86 12.01
N LYS A 37 -4.49 -2.18 11.85
CA LYS A 37 -5.48 -2.90 12.67
C LYS A 37 -5.04 -3.02 14.13
N ALA A 38 -3.77 -3.31 14.37
CA ALA A 38 -3.23 -3.36 15.74
C ALA A 38 -3.36 -2.00 16.43
N ALA A 39 -3.01 -0.91 15.74
CA ALA A 39 -3.16 0.44 16.25
C ALA A 39 -4.62 0.83 16.49
N GLN A 40 -5.54 0.46 15.58
CA GLN A 40 -6.97 0.68 15.74
C GLN A 40 -7.51 0.01 17.01
N ILE A 41 -7.15 -1.27 17.23
CA ILE A 41 -7.60 -2.01 18.41
C ILE A 41 -7.01 -1.42 19.69
N ALA A 42 -5.72 -1.07 19.70
CA ALA A 42 -5.07 -0.47 20.85
C ALA A 42 -5.68 0.91 21.20
N ALA A 43 -5.96 1.74 20.19
CA ALA A 43 -6.66 3.01 20.39
C ALA A 43 -8.11 2.80 20.86
N GLY A 44 -8.79 1.77 20.35
CA GLY A 44 -10.12 1.38 20.81
C GLY A 44 -10.16 1.03 22.31
N GLN A 45 -9.13 0.36 22.83
CA GLN A 45 -9.02 0.09 24.27
C GLN A 45 -8.93 1.39 25.10
N ILE A 46 -8.21 2.38 24.60
CA ILE A 46 -8.12 3.70 25.26
C ILE A 46 -9.45 4.42 25.16
N ARG A 47 -10.08 4.41 23.99
CA ARG A 47 -11.43 4.98 23.80
C ARG A 47 -12.42 4.40 24.81
N ASP A 48 -12.46 3.08 24.96
CA ASP A 48 -13.39 2.40 25.85
C ASP A 48 -13.13 2.77 27.32
N GLN A 49 -11.88 2.94 27.74
CA GLN A 49 -11.51 3.45 29.06
C GLN A 49 -12.01 4.89 29.24
N LEU A 50 -11.82 5.79 28.27
CA LEU A 50 -12.30 7.17 28.31
C LEU A 50 -13.83 7.24 28.41
N LEU A 51 -14.55 6.39 27.65
CA LEU A 51 -16.01 6.32 27.72
C LEU A 51 -16.50 5.87 29.09
N GLN A 52 -15.83 4.88 29.73
CA GLN A 52 -16.19 4.41 31.06
C GLN A 52 -15.93 5.47 32.15
N ILE A 53 -14.84 6.23 32.04
CA ILE A 53 -14.53 7.35 32.94
C ILE A 53 -15.59 8.44 32.77
N GLY A 54 -15.89 8.80 31.54
CA GLY A 54 -16.86 9.84 31.20
C GLY A 54 -18.29 9.48 31.58
N ALA A 55 -18.68 8.21 31.49
CA ALA A 55 -19.99 7.72 31.89
C ALA A 55 -20.28 8.03 33.37
N LYS A 56 -19.29 7.81 34.23
CA LYS A 56 -19.37 8.16 35.66
C LYS A 56 -19.40 9.67 35.87
N ALA A 57 -18.53 10.43 35.18
CA ALA A 57 -18.37 11.87 35.38
C ALA A 57 -19.55 12.70 34.82
N LEU A 58 -20.19 12.21 33.75
CA LEU A 58 -21.34 12.91 33.12
C LEU A 58 -22.69 12.31 33.52
N GLU A 59 -22.72 11.30 34.39
CA GLU A 59 -23.93 10.56 34.78
C GLU A 59 -24.74 10.10 33.55
N ALA A 60 -24.03 9.48 32.56
CA ALA A 60 -24.60 9.03 31.32
C ALA A 60 -24.15 7.58 31.02
N ARG A 61 -24.86 6.89 30.15
CA ARG A 61 -24.41 5.55 29.71
C ARG A 61 -23.24 5.71 28.72
N ALA A 62 -22.26 4.81 28.78
CA ALA A 62 -21.10 4.83 27.89
C ALA A 62 -21.49 4.81 26.39
N GLU A 63 -22.58 4.10 26.06
CA GLU A 63 -23.12 4.00 24.69
C GLU A 63 -23.72 5.32 24.17
N ASP A 64 -24.12 6.23 25.07
CA ASP A 64 -24.63 7.55 24.74
C ASP A 64 -23.51 8.61 24.63
N LEU A 65 -22.26 8.21 24.81
CA LEU A 65 -21.10 9.08 24.73
C LEU A 65 -20.33 8.87 23.42
N GLU A 66 -19.63 9.92 23.01
CA GLU A 66 -18.70 9.89 21.87
C GLU A 66 -17.47 10.74 22.13
N LEU A 67 -16.35 10.36 21.51
CA LEU A 67 -15.12 11.17 21.49
C LEU A 67 -15.09 11.97 20.19
N ARG A 68 -15.06 13.30 20.32
CA ARG A 68 -15.03 14.19 19.17
C ARG A 68 -14.33 15.51 19.52
N ASP A 69 -13.55 16.04 18.59
CA ASP A 69 -12.88 17.35 18.75
C ASP A 69 -12.09 17.48 20.06
N ALA A 70 -11.32 16.43 20.41
CA ALA A 70 -10.51 16.31 21.63
C ALA A 70 -11.32 16.42 22.94
N ARG A 71 -12.57 15.99 22.92
CA ARG A 71 -13.46 15.95 24.10
C ARG A 71 -14.35 14.72 24.06
N LEU A 72 -14.86 14.39 25.24
CA LEU A 72 -15.92 13.40 25.40
C LEU A 72 -17.22 14.13 25.60
N GLN A 73 -18.24 13.83 24.83
CA GLN A 73 -19.54 14.50 24.86
C GLN A 73 -20.69 13.50 24.81
N VAL A 74 -21.88 13.96 25.23
CA VAL A 74 -23.12 13.21 25.11
C VAL A 74 -23.64 13.34 23.67
N LYS A 75 -23.94 12.22 23.02
CA LYS A 75 -24.58 12.18 21.69
C LYS A 75 -25.90 12.93 21.71
N GLY A 76 -26.07 13.87 20.78
CA GLY A 76 -27.27 14.72 20.70
C GLY A 76 -27.33 15.86 21.68
N ALA A 77 -26.35 16.01 22.58
CA ALA A 77 -26.23 17.13 23.53
C ALA A 77 -24.76 17.59 23.62
N PRO A 78 -24.20 18.17 22.55
CA PRO A 78 -22.77 18.50 22.47
C PRO A 78 -22.29 19.56 23.45
N GLU A 79 -23.19 20.29 24.06
CA GLU A 79 -22.90 21.24 25.17
C GLU A 79 -22.58 20.50 26.49
N LYS A 80 -23.01 19.25 26.64
CA LYS A 80 -22.70 18.38 27.77
C LYS A 80 -21.43 17.57 27.47
N TYR A 81 -20.27 18.13 27.79
CA TYR A 81 -18.98 17.52 27.49
C TYR A 81 -17.95 17.72 28.61
N LEU A 82 -16.89 16.92 28.54
CA LEU A 82 -15.65 17.06 29.29
C LEU A 82 -14.44 16.99 28.34
N THR A 83 -13.49 17.90 28.56
CA THR A 83 -12.17 17.79 27.90
C THR A 83 -11.34 16.65 28.50
N TYR A 84 -10.34 16.15 27.83
CA TYR A 84 -9.49 15.09 28.39
C TYR A 84 -8.82 15.49 29.71
N PRO A 85 -8.27 16.71 29.89
CA PRO A 85 -7.79 17.14 31.21
C PRO A 85 -8.86 17.13 32.32
N GLN A 86 -10.11 17.44 32.01
CA GLN A 86 -11.21 17.34 32.97
C GLN A 86 -11.57 15.89 33.30
N LEU A 87 -11.50 14.96 32.30
CA LEU A 87 -11.67 13.52 32.53
C LEU A 87 -10.58 12.95 33.44
N PHE A 88 -9.32 13.32 33.20
CA PHE A 88 -8.21 12.89 34.06
C PHE A 88 -8.33 13.46 35.47
N ARG A 89 -8.76 14.71 35.60
CA ARG A 89 -9.02 15.31 36.92
C ARG A 89 -10.15 14.57 37.65
N ALA A 90 -11.21 14.19 36.94
CA ALA A 90 -12.29 13.40 37.53
C ALA A 90 -11.86 12.02 38.00
N LEU A 91 -10.88 11.40 37.28
CA LEU A 91 -10.37 10.07 37.58
C LEU A 91 -9.29 10.06 38.67
N TYR A 92 -8.32 11.01 38.58
CA TYR A 92 -7.10 11.01 39.40
C TYR A 92 -7.00 12.17 40.39
N GLY A 93 -7.93 13.14 40.32
CA GLY A 93 -7.82 14.39 41.08
C GLY A 93 -6.86 15.41 40.45
N ASP A 94 -6.17 15.07 39.38
CA ASP A 94 -5.16 15.83 38.66
C ASP A 94 -5.46 15.82 37.17
N PRO A 95 -5.27 16.92 36.40
CA PRO A 95 -5.49 16.96 34.97
C PRO A 95 -4.43 16.16 34.16
N SER A 96 -3.32 15.78 34.80
CA SER A 96 -2.27 14.94 34.20
C SER A 96 -2.53 13.46 34.48
N GLY A 97 -2.32 12.66 33.48
CA GLY A 97 -2.50 11.21 33.57
C GLY A 97 -2.24 10.56 32.24
N SER A 98 -2.18 9.24 32.24
CA SER A 98 -2.02 8.44 31.02
C SER A 98 -2.93 7.23 31.04
N LEU A 99 -3.42 6.88 29.86
CA LEU A 99 -4.08 5.62 29.58
C LEU A 99 -3.21 4.83 28.61
N PHE A 100 -3.27 3.52 28.71
CA PHE A 100 -2.47 2.63 27.90
C PHE A 100 -3.35 1.62 27.16
N GLY A 101 -3.04 1.41 25.89
CA GLY A 101 -3.65 0.39 25.07
C GLY A 101 -2.57 -0.32 24.25
N SER A 102 -2.67 -1.63 24.13
CA SER A 102 -1.75 -2.42 23.33
C SER A 102 -2.45 -3.59 22.66
N HIS A 103 -1.99 -3.95 21.48
CA HIS A 103 -2.50 -5.12 20.79
C HIS A 103 -1.42 -5.73 19.89
N THR A 104 -1.36 -7.06 19.88
CA THR A 104 -0.59 -7.83 18.92
C THR A 104 -1.54 -8.54 17.98
N LEU A 105 -1.60 -8.08 16.74
CA LEU A 105 -2.44 -8.71 15.72
C LEU A 105 -1.81 -10.03 15.28
N ARG A 106 -2.56 -11.11 15.42
CA ARG A 106 -2.26 -12.41 14.80
C ARG A 106 -3.33 -12.71 13.78
N THR A 107 -2.94 -12.90 12.53
CA THR A 107 -3.86 -13.31 11.48
C THR A 107 -3.80 -14.82 11.32
N GLU A 108 -4.97 -15.42 11.13
CA GLU A 108 -5.05 -16.81 10.70
C GLU A 108 -4.52 -16.93 9.28
N GLY A 109 -3.75 -17.94 9.02
CA GLY A 109 -3.21 -18.24 7.70
C GLY A 109 -1.98 -19.11 7.82
N GLY A 110 -1.59 -19.65 6.71
CA GLY A 110 -0.47 -20.54 6.57
C GLY A 110 -0.80 -21.64 5.58
N VAL A 111 0.25 -22.25 5.10
CA VAL A 111 0.19 -23.38 4.18
C VAL A 111 0.82 -24.57 4.88
N ASP A 112 0.13 -25.69 4.88
CA ASP A 112 0.65 -26.96 5.38
C ASP A 112 1.88 -27.36 4.56
N SER A 113 3.01 -27.58 5.22
CA SER A 113 4.29 -27.82 4.54
C SER A 113 4.36 -29.15 3.79
N ALA A 114 3.53 -30.13 4.14
CA ALA A 114 3.50 -31.44 3.50
C ALA A 114 2.56 -31.46 2.29
N THR A 115 1.44 -30.78 2.36
CA THR A 115 0.40 -30.81 1.31
C THR A 115 0.41 -29.57 0.40
N GLY A 116 1.04 -28.47 0.81
CA GLY A 116 0.98 -27.19 0.12
C GLY A 116 -0.40 -26.52 0.16
N GLN A 117 -1.34 -27.04 0.95
CA GLN A 117 -2.71 -26.53 1.05
C GLN A 117 -2.86 -25.60 2.25
N GLY A 118 -3.75 -24.63 2.12
CA GLY A 118 -4.05 -23.71 3.21
C GLY A 118 -4.45 -22.30 2.75
N LYS A 119 -4.60 -21.40 3.74
CA LYS A 119 -4.88 -19.98 3.50
C LYS A 119 -3.56 -19.22 3.37
N GLY A 120 -3.07 -19.02 2.16
CA GLY A 120 -1.76 -18.42 1.89
C GLY A 120 -1.62 -16.96 2.32
N SER A 121 -2.74 -16.20 2.39
CA SER A 121 -2.75 -14.79 2.79
C SER A 121 -3.97 -14.46 3.65
N SER A 122 -3.84 -13.48 4.53
CA SER A 122 -4.95 -12.96 5.33
C SER A 122 -5.89 -12.05 4.55
N PHE A 123 -5.40 -11.43 3.49
CA PHE A 123 -6.19 -10.60 2.57
C PHE A 123 -5.63 -10.67 1.16
N TRP A 124 -6.44 -10.27 0.21
CA TRP A 124 -6.10 -10.11 -1.20
C TRP A 124 -6.51 -8.72 -1.65
N PHE A 125 -5.68 -8.08 -2.45
CA PHE A 125 -6.05 -6.92 -3.25
C PHE A 125 -6.12 -7.33 -4.71
N TYR A 126 -6.88 -6.59 -5.50
CA TYR A 126 -7.02 -6.79 -6.93
C TYR A 126 -6.50 -5.57 -7.66
N SER A 127 -5.89 -5.80 -8.81
CA SER A 127 -5.38 -4.71 -9.63
C SER A 127 -5.51 -5.04 -11.11
N ALA A 128 -5.63 -4.00 -11.92
CA ALA A 128 -5.63 -4.07 -13.37
C ALA A 128 -4.83 -2.91 -13.94
N ALA A 129 -4.17 -3.14 -15.06
CA ALA A 129 -3.43 -2.10 -15.76
C ALA A 129 -3.69 -2.14 -17.26
N GLY A 130 -3.63 -0.95 -17.88
CA GLY A 130 -3.60 -0.75 -19.31
C GLY A 130 -2.45 0.15 -19.69
N ALA A 131 -1.89 -0.06 -20.88
CA ALA A 131 -0.81 0.77 -21.40
C ALA A 131 -1.03 1.07 -22.88
N GLU A 132 -0.59 2.26 -23.30
CA GLU A 132 -0.44 2.65 -24.69
C GLU A 132 1.03 2.87 -24.98
N VAL A 133 1.52 2.28 -26.07
CA VAL A 133 2.93 2.36 -26.45
C VAL A 133 3.10 2.74 -27.91
N GLU A 134 4.22 3.37 -28.19
CA GLU A 134 4.77 3.54 -29.55
C GLU A 134 6.01 2.66 -29.68
N VAL A 135 6.11 1.91 -30.77
CA VAL A 135 7.27 1.04 -31.06
C VAL A 135 7.89 1.46 -32.37
N ASP A 136 9.16 1.83 -32.32
CA ASP A 136 9.97 2.01 -33.53
C ASP A 136 10.40 0.61 -34.03
N THR A 137 9.86 0.21 -35.16
CA THR A 137 10.10 -1.14 -35.73
C THR A 137 11.47 -1.29 -36.36
N GLU A 138 12.20 -0.22 -36.63
CA GLU A 138 13.57 -0.26 -37.17
C GLU A 138 14.60 -0.47 -36.04
N THR A 139 14.42 0.23 -34.93
CA THR A 139 15.34 0.23 -33.79
C THR A 139 14.91 -0.68 -32.66
N GLY A 140 13.64 -1.07 -32.60
CA GLY A 140 13.05 -1.80 -31.47
C GLY A 140 12.79 -0.93 -30.24
N LYS A 141 12.96 0.40 -30.33
CA LYS A 141 12.74 1.28 -29.19
C LYS A 141 11.24 1.38 -28.85
N VAL A 142 10.91 1.19 -27.57
CA VAL A 142 9.54 1.37 -27.03
C VAL A 142 9.47 2.67 -26.27
N ARG A 143 8.40 3.42 -26.50
CA ARG A 143 8.02 4.58 -25.69
C ARG A 143 6.63 4.32 -25.11
N VAL A 144 6.51 4.38 -23.80
CA VAL A 144 5.21 4.28 -23.12
C VAL A 144 4.55 5.66 -23.13
N LEU A 145 3.42 5.78 -23.78
CA LEU A 145 2.71 7.05 -23.97
C LEU A 145 1.77 7.31 -22.80
N GLN A 146 0.99 6.31 -22.43
CA GLN A 146 0.00 6.40 -21.38
C GLN A 146 -0.08 5.09 -20.59
N VAL A 147 -0.36 5.24 -19.30
CA VAL A 147 -0.66 4.13 -18.39
C VAL A 147 -1.90 4.44 -17.57
N ALA A 148 -2.74 3.44 -17.40
CA ALA A 148 -3.81 3.44 -16.42
C ALA A 148 -3.61 2.27 -15.44
N SER A 149 -3.70 2.53 -14.14
CA SER A 149 -3.63 1.53 -13.09
C SER A 149 -4.79 1.65 -12.14
N ALA A 150 -5.57 0.59 -12.00
CA ALA A 150 -6.66 0.46 -11.04
C ALA A 150 -6.27 -0.50 -9.93
N VAL A 151 -6.39 -0.07 -8.68
CA VAL A 151 -6.02 -0.85 -7.50
C VAL A 151 -7.14 -0.83 -6.48
N ASP A 152 -7.58 -2.01 -6.03
CA ASP A 152 -8.53 -2.14 -4.93
C ASP A 152 -7.80 -2.03 -3.58
N VAL A 153 -7.94 -0.87 -2.96
CA VAL A 153 -7.30 -0.51 -1.68
C VAL A 153 -8.19 -0.80 -0.46
N GLY A 154 -9.38 -1.35 -0.68
CA GLY A 154 -10.39 -1.52 0.37
C GLY A 154 -10.97 -0.17 0.79
N LYS A 155 -10.34 0.49 1.73
CA LYS A 155 -10.56 1.90 2.10
C LYS A 155 -9.25 2.68 1.96
N ALA A 156 -9.26 3.73 1.18
CA ALA A 156 -8.12 4.63 1.07
C ALA A 156 -8.00 5.47 2.35
N ILE A 157 -7.10 5.07 3.26
CA ILE A 157 -6.87 5.81 4.52
C ILE A 157 -6.26 7.18 4.23
N HIS A 158 -5.37 7.24 3.24
CA HIS A 158 -4.75 8.47 2.77
C HIS A 158 -4.72 8.48 1.24
N PRO A 159 -5.77 8.99 0.56
CA PRO A 159 -5.91 8.89 -0.90
C PRO A 159 -4.69 9.35 -1.69
N LEU A 160 -4.12 10.53 -1.35
CA LEU A 160 -2.94 11.05 -2.03
C LEU A 160 -1.74 10.09 -1.93
N GLN A 161 -1.50 9.51 -0.75
CA GLN A 161 -0.40 8.52 -0.59
C GLN A 161 -0.70 7.23 -1.35
N CYS A 162 -1.97 6.84 -1.46
CA CYS A 162 -2.37 5.70 -2.28
C CYS A 162 -2.08 5.96 -3.77
N ASP A 163 -2.40 7.15 -4.27
CA ASP A 163 -2.11 7.53 -5.66
C ASP A 163 -0.60 7.52 -5.94
N LEU A 164 0.21 8.15 -5.07
CA LEU A 164 1.65 8.16 -5.20
C LEU A 164 2.26 6.75 -5.16
N GLN A 165 1.73 5.87 -4.30
CA GLN A 165 2.18 4.49 -4.20
C GLN A 165 1.77 3.68 -5.44
N ASN A 166 0.57 3.91 -5.98
CA ASN A 166 0.10 3.29 -7.22
C ASN A 166 1.01 3.65 -8.40
N GLU A 167 1.34 4.92 -8.53
CA GLU A 167 2.23 5.44 -9.57
C GLU A 167 3.65 4.86 -9.45
N GLY A 168 4.26 4.92 -8.27
CA GLY A 168 5.59 4.35 -8.03
C GLY A 168 5.67 2.84 -8.26
N SER A 169 4.65 2.10 -7.84
CA SER A 169 4.54 0.66 -8.06
C SER A 169 4.37 0.31 -9.54
N ALA A 170 3.59 1.11 -10.28
CA ALA A 170 3.44 0.95 -11.74
C ALA A 170 4.76 1.19 -12.48
N LEU A 171 5.53 2.22 -12.08
CA LEU A 171 6.85 2.50 -12.65
C LEU A 171 7.85 1.37 -12.38
N ALA A 172 7.81 0.72 -11.22
CA ALA A 172 8.61 -0.47 -10.96
C ALA A 172 8.22 -1.63 -11.92
N GLY A 173 6.91 -1.79 -12.20
CA GLY A 173 6.44 -2.76 -13.20
C GLY A 173 6.86 -2.42 -14.63
N LEU A 174 6.90 -1.13 -14.98
CA LEU A 174 7.44 -0.64 -16.26
C LEU A 174 8.95 -0.97 -16.36
N GLY A 175 9.71 -0.74 -15.28
CA GLY A 175 11.12 -1.12 -15.20
C GLY A 175 11.35 -2.59 -15.51
N SER A 176 10.60 -3.45 -14.87
CA SER A 176 10.65 -4.90 -15.11
C SER A 176 10.25 -5.29 -16.54
N ALA A 177 9.37 -4.52 -17.18
CA ALA A 177 8.94 -4.77 -18.55
C ALA A 177 9.97 -4.40 -19.60
N LEU A 178 10.74 -3.30 -19.41
CA LEU A 178 11.53 -2.69 -20.48
C LEU A 178 13.04 -2.58 -20.19
N PHE A 179 13.47 -2.55 -18.90
CA PHE A 179 14.82 -2.15 -18.54
C PHE A 179 15.57 -3.17 -17.67
N GLU A 180 14.93 -3.63 -16.62
CA GLU A 180 15.60 -4.32 -15.52
C GLU A 180 15.90 -5.79 -15.84
N GLU A 181 17.17 -6.14 -15.83
CA GLU A 181 17.62 -7.52 -16.05
C GLU A 181 18.92 -7.76 -15.30
N MET A 182 18.89 -8.61 -14.27
CA MET A 182 20.10 -9.08 -13.62
C MET A 182 20.69 -10.23 -14.44
N ARG A 183 21.90 -10.03 -14.96
CA ARG A 183 22.62 -11.01 -15.78
C ARG A 183 23.67 -11.77 -14.97
N PHE A 184 23.76 -13.06 -15.20
CA PHE A 184 24.72 -13.93 -14.52
C PHE A 184 25.62 -14.64 -15.53
N ALA A 185 26.90 -14.80 -15.16
CA ALA A 185 27.83 -15.70 -15.82
C ALA A 185 28.49 -16.57 -14.75
N ASP A 186 28.45 -17.88 -14.91
CA ASP A 186 28.98 -18.88 -13.96
C ASP A 186 28.52 -18.64 -12.50
N GLY A 187 27.26 -18.24 -12.32
CA GLY A 187 26.66 -17.96 -11.02
C GLY A 187 27.05 -16.59 -10.41
N GLN A 188 27.84 -15.78 -11.11
CA GLN A 188 28.23 -14.45 -10.68
C GLN A 188 27.43 -13.38 -11.43
N PRO A 189 26.88 -12.35 -10.73
CA PRO A 189 26.23 -11.24 -11.41
C PRO A 189 27.28 -10.40 -12.16
N ILE A 190 26.99 -10.06 -13.42
CA ILE A 190 27.92 -9.35 -14.31
C ILE A 190 27.52 -7.90 -14.60
N ASN A 191 26.40 -7.44 -14.07
CA ASN A 191 25.90 -6.07 -14.23
C ASN A 191 25.42 -5.51 -12.88
N CYS A 192 26.37 -5.34 -11.95
CA CYS A 192 26.09 -4.99 -10.55
C CYS A 192 26.00 -3.49 -10.27
N THR A 193 26.09 -2.64 -11.28
CA THR A 193 26.06 -1.17 -11.12
C THR A 193 24.90 -0.58 -11.90
N PHE A 194 24.46 0.63 -11.53
CA PHE A 194 23.42 1.34 -12.27
C PHE A 194 23.87 1.85 -13.66
N LEU A 195 25.10 1.61 -14.07
CA LEU A 195 25.54 1.79 -15.46
C LEU A 195 25.03 0.65 -16.36
N ASP A 196 24.91 -0.54 -15.82
CA ASP A 196 24.55 -1.76 -16.55
C ASP A 196 23.22 -2.36 -16.15
N TYR A 197 22.81 -2.16 -14.89
CA TYR A 197 21.47 -2.48 -14.38
C TYR A 197 20.64 -1.21 -14.47
N LEU A 198 19.85 -1.11 -15.54
CA LEU A 198 19.10 0.11 -15.83
C LEU A 198 17.79 0.13 -15.05
N LEU A 199 17.54 1.26 -14.39
CA LEU A 199 16.24 1.58 -13.81
C LEU A 199 15.52 2.62 -14.67
N PRO A 200 14.18 2.67 -14.66
CA PRO A 200 13.46 3.79 -15.25
C PRO A 200 13.87 5.12 -14.62
N SER A 201 14.05 6.12 -15.43
CA SER A 201 14.28 7.50 -15.01
C SER A 201 13.01 8.33 -15.16
N MET A 202 13.05 9.60 -14.72
CA MET A 202 11.93 10.52 -14.93
C MET A 202 11.61 10.77 -16.42
N GLN A 203 12.55 10.49 -17.33
CA GLN A 203 12.34 10.60 -18.79
C GLN A 203 11.55 9.41 -19.35
N ASP A 204 11.52 8.30 -18.64
CA ASP A 204 10.79 7.08 -19.03
C ASP A 204 9.38 7.07 -18.46
N HIS A 205 9.03 8.06 -17.61
CA HIS A 205 7.70 8.23 -17.08
C HIS A 205 6.71 8.49 -18.24
N PRO A 206 5.56 7.78 -18.29
CA PRO A 206 4.52 8.04 -19.27
C PRO A 206 4.07 9.51 -19.23
N ALA A 207 3.79 10.10 -20.39
CA ALA A 207 3.28 11.47 -20.45
C ALA A 207 1.93 11.62 -19.73
N GLU A 208 1.14 10.54 -19.67
CA GLU A 208 -0.13 10.49 -18.96
C GLU A 208 -0.19 9.23 -18.06
N PHE A 209 -0.42 9.44 -16.77
CA PHE A 209 -0.66 8.39 -15.80
C PHE A 209 -2.05 8.56 -15.17
N LYS A 210 -2.88 7.52 -15.22
CA LYS A 210 -4.21 7.49 -14.59
C LYS A 210 -4.22 6.53 -13.42
N SER A 211 -4.23 7.06 -12.20
CA SER A 211 -4.45 6.30 -10.98
C SER A 211 -5.95 6.18 -10.69
N LEU A 212 -6.41 4.97 -10.40
CA LEU A 212 -7.78 4.64 -10.06
C LEU A 212 -7.80 3.83 -8.76
N LEU A 213 -8.30 4.42 -7.71
CA LEU A 213 -8.48 3.74 -6.43
C LEU A 213 -9.89 3.15 -6.36
N VAL A 214 -9.98 1.84 -6.21
CA VAL A 214 -11.24 1.11 -5.99
C VAL A 214 -11.37 0.81 -4.51
N GLU A 215 -12.50 1.11 -3.91
CA GLU A 215 -12.77 0.87 -2.51
C GLU A 215 -13.76 -0.29 -2.35
N THR A 216 -13.24 -1.51 -2.12
CA THR A 216 -14.01 -2.69 -1.69
C THR A 216 -13.59 -3.06 -0.28
N PRO A 217 -14.27 -2.57 0.77
CA PRO A 217 -13.83 -2.72 2.15
C PRO A 217 -13.60 -4.16 2.57
N HIS A 218 -12.49 -4.41 3.27
CA HIS A 218 -12.19 -5.70 3.85
C HIS A 218 -12.67 -5.76 5.31
N PRO A 219 -13.40 -6.80 5.73
CA PRO A 219 -13.99 -6.86 7.08
C PRO A 219 -12.95 -6.81 8.21
N ASP A 220 -11.77 -7.38 8.01
CA ASP A 220 -10.71 -7.43 9.02
C ASP A 220 -9.72 -6.27 8.91
N GLY A 221 -9.79 -5.46 7.86
CA GLY A 221 -8.91 -4.31 7.67
C GLY A 221 -9.27 -3.13 8.59
N PRO A 222 -8.31 -2.27 8.96
CA PRO A 222 -8.62 -1.05 9.70
C PRO A 222 -9.49 -0.14 8.84
N TYR A 223 -10.71 0.17 9.30
CA TYR A 223 -11.73 0.91 8.53
C TYR A 223 -12.06 0.29 7.16
N GLY A 224 -11.73 -0.96 6.94
CA GLY A 224 -11.90 -1.65 5.65
C GLY A 224 -10.70 -1.59 4.71
N ALA A 225 -9.57 -1.02 5.14
CA ALA A 225 -8.37 -0.90 4.30
C ALA A 225 -7.74 -2.26 3.99
N LYS A 226 -7.17 -2.36 2.80
CA LYS A 226 -6.26 -3.43 2.36
C LYS A 226 -4.84 -2.90 2.27
N GLY A 227 -3.87 -3.77 2.01
CA GLY A 227 -2.55 -3.35 1.58
C GLY A 227 -2.56 -2.99 0.09
N MET A 228 -1.68 -2.07 -0.31
CA MET A 228 -1.59 -1.67 -1.73
C MET A 228 -0.17 -1.28 -2.18
N GLY A 229 0.83 -1.50 -1.32
CA GLY A 229 2.19 -1.01 -1.54
C GLY A 229 2.83 -1.40 -2.88
N GLU A 230 2.50 -2.58 -3.41
CA GLU A 230 3.06 -3.11 -4.66
C GLU A 230 1.96 -3.57 -5.64
N ALA A 231 0.73 -3.10 -5.45
CA ALA A 231 -0.43 -3.64 -6.16
C ALA A 231 -0.43 -3.36 -7.67
N ALA A 232 0.17 -2.27 -8.12
CA ALA A 232 0.24 -1.91 -9.54
C ALA A 232 1.39 -2.60 -10.29
N LEU A 233 2.39 -3.14 -9.59
CA LEU A 233 3.56 -3.77 -10.20
C LEU A 233 3.21 -5.02 -11.02
N PRO A 234 2.47 -6.01 -10.48
CA PRO A 234 2.22 -7.26 -11.20
C PRO A 234 1.47 -7.09 -12.54
N PRO A 235 0.42 -6.27 -12.67
CA PRO A 235 -0.32 -6.14 -13.91
C PRO A 235 0.39 -5.27 -14.97
N MET A 236 1.40 -4.48 -14.59
CA MET A 236 2.03 -3.51 -15.49
C MET A 236 2.87 -4.16 -16.57
N ALA A 237 3.73 -5.10 -16.21
CA ALA A 237 4.58 -5.79 -17.19
C ALA A 237 3.76 -6.54 -18.28
N PRO A 238 2.71 -7.32 -17.95
CA PRO A 238 1.84 -7.90 -18.97
C PRO A 238 1.02 -6.88 -19.76
N ALA A 239 0.63 -5.74 -19.16
CA ALA A 239 -0.06 -4.67 -19.90
C ALA A 239 0.83 -4.08 -20.98
N ILE A 240 2.07 -3.74 -20.65
CA ILE A 240 3.07 -3.24 -21.60
C ILE A 240 3.40 -4.30 -22.66
N GLY A 241 3.60 -5.55 -22.26
CA GLY A 241 3.86 -6.65 -23.18
C GLY A 241 2.71 -6.88 -24.18
N ASN A 242 1.47 -6.73 -23.74
CA ASN A 242 0.30 -6.79 -24.61
C ASN A 242 0.20 -5.57 -25.56
N ALA A 243 0.52 -4.39 -25.05
CA ALA A 243 0.53 -3.16 -25.87
C ALA A 243 1.60 -3.24 -26.98
N ILE A 244 2.80 -3.74 -26.66
CA ILE A 244 3.86 -4.01 -27.63
C ILE A 244 3.38 -5.03 -28.68
N ALA A 245 2.80 -6.13 -28.26
CA ALA A 245 2.28 -7.15 -29.20
C ALA A 245 1.20 -6.58 -30.13
N ASN A 246 0.33 -5.71 -29.60
CA ASN A 246 -0.69 -5.02 -30.41
C ASN A 246 -0.05 -4.07 -31.44
N ALA A 247 0.93 -3.26 -31.03
CA ALA A 247 1.68 -2.36 -31.90
C ALA A 247 2.45 -3.12 -33.02
N LEU A 248 2.86 -4.36 -32.76
CA LEU A 248 3.58 -5.22 -33.69
C LEU A 248 2.67 -6.20 -34.46
N ASN A 249 1.39 -5.90 -34.61
CA ASN A 249 0.40 -6.72 -35.33
C ASN A 249 0.33 -8.19 -34.82
N GLY A 250 0.45 -8.39 -33.50
CA GLY A 250 0.35 -9.69 -32.85
C GLY A 250 1.69 -10.41 -32.61
N VAL A 251 2.80 -9.85 -33.04
CA VAL A 251 4.13 -10.42 -32.75
C VAL A 251 4.44 -10.24 -31.26
N ARG A 252 4.73 -11.34 -30.55
CA ARG A 252 4.96 -11.34 -29.11
C ARG A 252 6.42 -11.49 -28.76
N VAL A 253 6.93 -10.58 -27.95
CA VAL A 253 8.18 -10.75 -27.22
C VAL A 253 7.86 -11.51 -25.92
N ARG A 254 8.45 -12.68 -25.73
CA ARG A 254 8.13 -13.58 -24.61
C ARG A 254 9.13 -13.49 -23.46
N ASP A 255 10.28 -12.91 -23.72
CA ASP A 255 11.38 -12.78 -22.75
C ASP A 255 11.50 -11.32 -22.32
N LEU A 256 11.17 -11.04 -21.06
CA LEU A 256 11.31 -9.72 -20.45
C LEU A 256 12.73 -9.52 -19.90
N PRO A 257 13.19 -8.28 -19.80
CA PRO A 257 12.58 -7.07 -20.34
C PRO A 257 12.55 -7.06 -21.86
N ALA A 258 11.52 -6.44 -22.46
CA ALA A 258 11.34 -6.32 -23.90
C ALA A 258 12.30 -5.26 -24.49
N LYS A 259 13.58 -5.57 -24.50
CA LYS A 259 14.65 -4.69 -25.00
C LYS A 259 14.60 -4.55 -26.53
N PRO A 260 15.18 -3.49 -27.09
CA PRO A 260 15.17 -3.21 -28.52
C PRO A 260 15.68 -4.37 -29.38
N ASP A 261 16.76 -5.02 -28.99
CA ASP A 261 17.33 -6.20 -29.68
C ASP A 261 16.34 -7.38 -29.73
N LYS A 262 15.61 -7.65 -28.65
CA LYS A 262 14.58 -8.70 -28.58
C LYS A 262 13.38 -8.38 -29.48
N ILE A 263 12.99 -7.12 -29.57
CA ILE A 263 11.90 -6.67 -30.44
C ILE A 263 12.28 -6.80 -31.91
N VAL A 264 13.46 -6.32 -32.30
CA VAL A 264 13.98 -6.43 -33.67
C VAL A 264 14.14 -7.91 -34.07
N ALA A 265 14.65 -8.75 -33.15
CA ALA A 265 14.76 -10.21 -33.40
C ALA A 265 13.37 -10.85 -33.58
N ALA A 266 12.38 -10.47 -32.79
CA ALA A 266 11.01 -11.00 -32.93
C ALA A 266 10.37 -10.60 -34.27
N LEU A 267 10.70 -9.44 -34.81
CA LEU A 267 10.23 -8.99 -36.13
C LEU A 267 10.97 -9.67 -37.29
N GLY A 268 12.02 -10.43 -37.03
CA GLY A 268 12.81 -11.10 -38.07
C GLY A 268 13.72 -10.15 -38.90
N VAL A 269 13.83 -8.90 -38.52
CA VAL A 269 14.59 -7.85 -39.24
C VAL A 269 16.11 -8.09 -39.14
N SER A 270 16.58 -8.90 -38.19
CA SER A 270 18.01 -9.12 -37.94
C SER A 270 18.68 -10.08 -38.96
N LYS A 271 17.92 -10.80 -39.80
CA LYS A 271 18.47 -11.81 -40.73
C LYS A 271 18.81 -11.30 -42.13
N GLU A 272 18.43 -10.10 -42.48
CA GLU A 272 18.63 -9.56 -43.84
C GLU A 272 19.81 -8.56 -43.98
N ARG A 273 20.53 -8.29 -42.90
CA ARG A 273 21.67 -7.35 -42.88
C ARG A 273 23.03 -7.97 -42.60
N SER A 274 23.19 -9.25 -42.75
CA SER A 274 24.52 -9.96 -42.66
C SER A 274 24.99 -10.44 -44.00
#